data_25cfef2c92b70050434765ab9289f69b
#
_entry.id   25cfef2c92b70050434765ab9289f69b
#
_cell.length_a   1.000
_cell.length_b   1.000
_cell.length_c   1.000
_cell.angle_alpha   90.00
_cell.angle_beta   90.00
_cell.angle_gamma   90.00
#
_symmetry.space_group_name_H-M   'P 1'
#
loop_
_entity.id
_entity.type
_entity.pdbx_description
1 polymer ?
#
loop_
_entity_poly.entity_id
_entity_poly.type
_entity_poly.pdbx_seq_one_letter_code
_entity_poly.pdbx_strand_id
1 'polypeptide(L)'
;MTWIFEPYRIARRTGQLVERDSAVFRGIIDAVGERIARHVIGRGEKRTIDLRYEVIGGGPGWKMIHEIGDHGRIAAFAEGVQAYAVAKPNGEGKRFSYTIGRTSTFVPFDIPAICAELNAVEGKWGGGNLVIGPDRVLGSGIKPTNLERIINQCGPQVRAG
;
A
#
# COMPACT_ATOMS: atom_id res chain seq x y z
N MET A 1 -6.51 15.21 -8.13
CA MET A 1 -7.33 14.40 -7.17
C MET A 1 -6.71 14.28 -5.76
N THR A 2 -5.40 14.23 -5.59
CA THR A 2 -4.77 14.11 -4.25
C THR A 2 -5.17 15.20 -3.26
N TRP A 3 -5.34 16.44 -3.71
CA TRP A 3 -5.76 17.56 -2.88
C TRP A 3 -7.20 17.41 -2.34
N ILE A 4 -8.12 16.87 -3.13
CA ILE A 4 -9.54 16.73 -2.73
C ILE A 4 -9.66 15.84 -1.49
N PHE A 5 -8.99 14.70 -1.45
CA PHE A 5 -9.06 13.73 -0.36
C PHE A 5 -8.00 13.92 0.73
N GLU A 6 -7.27 15.03 0.72
CA GLU A 6 -6.24 15.30 1.73
C GLU A 6 -6.79 15.36 3.17
N PRO A 7 -7.99 15.94 3.46
CA PRO A 7 -8.55 15.92 4.81
C PRO A 7 -8.71 14.50 5.36
N TYR A 8 -9.21 13.57 4.54
CA TYR A 8 -9.30 12.16 4.91
C TYR A 8 -7.92 11.52 5.14
N ARG A 9 -6.94 11.82 4.27
CA ARG A 9 -5.58 11.30 4.39
C ARG A 9 -4.88 11.79 5.67
N ILE A 10 -5.08 13.05 6.03
CA ILE A 10 -4.55 13.63 7.26
C ILE A 10 -5.19 12.93 8.45
N ALA A 11 -6.51 12.87 8.54
CA ALA A 11 -7.24 12.24 9.63
C ALA A 11 -6.84 10.77 9.82
N ARG A 12 -6.64 10.03 8.71
CA ARG A 12 -6.14 8.65 8.76
C ARG A 12 -4.72 8.55 9.32
N ARG A 13 -3.82 9.45 8.90
CA ARG A 13 -2.41 9.46 9.33
C ARG A 13 -2.26 9.87 10.79
N THR A 14 -3.08 10.80 11.27
CA THR A 14 -3.07 11.30 12.64
C THR A 14 -3.85 10.45 13.63
N GLY A 15 -4.47 9.35 13.17
CA GLY A 15 -5.23 8.45 14.03
C GLY A 15 -6.64 8.94 14.41
N GLN A 16 -7.08 10.11 13.93
CA GLN A 16 -8.40 10.68 14.25
C GLN A 16 -9.60 9.78 13.87
N LEU A 17 -9.38 8.83 12.94
CA LEU A 17 -10.43 7.88 12.54
C LEU A 17 -10.59 6.69 13.49
N VAL A 18 -9.67 6.50 14.45
CA VAL A 18 -9.67 5.34 15.35
C VAL A 18 -10.85 5.41 16.33
N GLU A 19 -11.16 6.60 16.83
CA GLU A 19 -12.21 6.82 17.84
C GLU A 19 -13.63 6.75 17.25
N ARG A 20 -13.77 6.65 15.92
CA ARG A 20 -15.05 6.59 15.20
C ARG A 20 -16.02 7.73 15.56
N ASP A 21 -15.50 8.89 15.91
CA ASP A 21 -16.29 10.07 16.23
C ASP A 21 -17.04 10.58 14.99
N SER A 22 -18.37 10.64 15.10
CA SER A 22 -19.25 11.08 14.02
C SER A 22 -19.02 12.54 13.63
N ALA A 23 -18.63 13.41 14.56
CA ALA A 23 -18.33 14.81 14.28
C ALA A 23 -17.05 14.94 13.44
N VAL A 24 -16.02 14.15 13.74
CA VAL A 24 -14.78 14.08 12.95
C VAL A 24 -15.09 13.61 11.53
N PHE A 25 -15.87 12.54 11.36
CA PHE A 25 -16.27 12.05 10.04
C PHE A 25 -17.07 13.08 9.25
N ARG A 26 -18.02 13.77 9.88
CA ARG A 26 -18.79 14.84 9.24
C ARG A 26 -17.88 15.96 8.78
N GLY A 27 -16.97 16.44 9.62
CA GLY A 27 -16.01 17.49 9.26
C GLY A 27 -15.12 17.10 8.07
N ILE A 28 -14.72 15.82 7.97
CA ILE A 28 -13.95 15.31 6.83
C ILE A 28 -14.81 15.31 5.56
N ILE A 29 -16.06 14.84 5.63
CA ILE A 29 -16.99 14.81 4.50
C ILE A 29 -17.23 16.23 3.98
N ASP A 30 -17.50 17.17 4.86
CA ASP A 30 -17.76 18.58 4.54
C ASP A 30 -16.52 19.19 3.85
N ALA A 31 -15.33 19.00 4.40
CA ALA A 31 -14.08 19.48 3.82
C ALA A 31 -13.77 18.87 2.45
N VAL A 32 -14.07 17.58 2.24
CA VAL A 32 -13.93 16.92 0.93
C VAL A 32 -14.96 17.49 -0.06
N GLY A 33 -16.22 17.66 0.37
CA GLY A 33 -17.30 18.23 -0.44
C GLY A 33 -16.99 19.65 -0.92
N GLU A 34 -16.48 20.49 -0.02
CA GLU A 34 -16.05 21.86 -0.36
C GLU A 34 -14.92 21.86 -1.42
N ARG A 35 -13.94 20.96 -1.27
CA ARG A 35 -12.83 20.84 -2.24
C ARG A 35 -13.30 20.33 -3.60
N ILE A 36 -14.27 19.42 -3.63
CA ILE A 36 -14.92 18.98 -4.87
C ILE A 36 -15.59 20.18 -5.55
N ALA A 37 -16.41 20.93 -4.81
CA ALA A 37 -17.09 22.11 -5.34
C ALA A 37 -16.10 23.15 -5.91
N ARG A 38 -15.03 23.45 -5.17
CA ARG A 38 -13.95 24.35 -5.66
C ARG A 38 -13.27 23.81 -6.91
N HIS A 39 -13.06 22.51 -7.00
CA HIS A 39 -12.44 21.89 -8.17
C HIS A 39 -13.32 22.02 -9.42
N VAL A 40 -14.63 21.77 -9.28
CA VAL A 40 -15.61 21.86 -10.38
C VAL A 40 -15.66 23.25 -11.00
N ILE A 41 -15.55 24.31 -10.20
CA ILE A 41 -15.55 25.70 -10.70
C ILE A 41 -14.15 26.20 -11.09
N GLY A 42 -13.18 25.31 -11.27
CA GLY A 42 -11.83 25.66 -11.69
C GLY A 42 -10.94 26.32 -10.61
N ARG A 43 -11.40 26.36 -9.36
CA ARG A 43 -10.65 26.91 -8.21
C ARG A 43 -9.94 25.84 -7.38
N GLY A 44 -9.72 24.65 -7.94
CA GLY A 44 -8.95 23.57 -7.31
C GLY A 44 -7.46 23.89 -7.23
N GLU A 45 -6.81 23.41 -6.19
CA GLU A 45 -5.36 23.54 -6.06
C GLU A 45 -4.63 22.51 -6.93
N LYS A 46 -3.62 22.97 -7.66
CA LYS A 46 -2.64 22.11 -8.32
C LYS A 46 -1.48 21.91 -7.36
N ARG A 47 -1.13 20.64 -7.08
CA ARG A 47 0.03 20.30 -6.27
C ARG A 47 0.96 19.39 -7.04
N THR A 48 2.23 19.64 -6.94
CA THR A 48 3.27 18.70 -7.37
C THR A 48 3.22 17.51 -6.42
N ILE A 49 3.18 16.30 -7.00
CA ILE A 49 3.24 15.05 -6.24
C ILE A 49 4.61 14.42 -6.46
N ASP A 50 5.19 13.88 -5.39
CA ASP A 50 6.44 13.14 -5.48
C ASP A 50 6.14 11.69 -5.87
N LEU A 51 6.52 11.33 -7.08
CA LEU A 51 6.29 10.02 -7.70
C LEU A 51 7.53 9.11 -7.63
N ARG A 52 8.62 9.55 -6.98
CA ARG A 52 9.86 8.78 -6.92
C ARG A 52 9.68 7.47 -6.15
N TYR A 53 10.23 6.42 -6.70
CA TYR A 53 10.32 5.11 -6.08
C TYR A 53 11.55 4.36 -6.60
N GLU A 54 11.95 3.33 -5.89
CA GLU A 54 13.01 2.40 -6.27
C GLU A 54 12.49 0.97 -6.27
N VAL A 55 12.93 0.18 -7.23
CA VAL A 55 12.74 -1.27 -7.21
C VAL A 55 13.87 -1.88 -6.41
N ILE A 56 13.54 -2.48 -5.27
CA ILE A 56 14.50 -3.04 -4.31
C ILE A 56 14.50 -4.57 -4.30
N GLY A 57 13.71 -5.21 -5.15
CA GLY A 57 13.59 -6.65 -5.28
C GLY A 57 12.37 -7.04 -6.10
N GLY A 58 12.03 -8.32 -6.09
CA GLY A 58 10.88 -8.85 -6.80
C GLY A 58 11.10 -10.26 -7.35
N GLY A 59 10.30 -10.61 -8.35
CA GLY A 59 10.36 -11.90 -9.01
C GLY A 59 9.50 -11.93 -10.27
N PRO A 60 9.25 -13.11 -10.82
CA PRO A 60 8.41 -13.25 -12.01
C PRO A 60 7.03 -12.63 -11.79
N GLY A 61 6.71 -11.58 -12.56
CA GLY A 61 5.41 -10.92 -12.56
C GLY A 61 5.12 -9.98 -11.40
N TRP A 62 6.07 -9.73 -10.48
CA TRP A 62 5.88 -8.77 -9.38
C TRP A 62 7.15 -7.99 -9.05
N LYS A 63 7.00 -6.86 -8.37
CA LYS A 63 8.12 -6.02 -7.92
C LYS A 63 8.00 -5.63 -6.46
N MET A 64 9.14 -5.61 -5.76
CA MET A 64 9.25 -4.98 -4.45
C MET A 64 9.74 -3.55 -4.63
N ILE A 65 8.99 -2.60 -4.09
CA ILE A 65 9.26 -1.18 -4.25
C ILE A 65 9.46 -0.48 -2.91
N HIS A 66 10.39 0.45 -2.89
CA HIS A 66 10.55 1.45 -1.85
C HIS A 66 9.99 2.78 -2.36
N GLU A 67 8.92 3.26 -1.76
CA GLU A 67 8.36 4.59 -2.07
C GLU A 67 9.23 5.66 -1.42
N ILE A 68 9.95 6.44 -2.24
CA ILE A 68 10.70 7.63 -1.81
C ILE A 68 9.72 8.78 -1.62
N GLY A 69 8.89 9.02 -2.61
CA GLY A 69 7.82 10.00 -2.55
C GLY A 69 6.48 9.39 -2.09
N ASP A 70 5.60 10.24 -1.56
CA ASP A 70 4.29 9.82 -1.02
C ASP A 70 3.39 9.10 -2.04
N HIS A 71 3.73 9.15 -3.33
CA HIS A 71 2.93 8.63 -4.43
C HIS A 71 3.75 7.74 -5.38
N GLY A 72 4.91 7.23 -4.98
CA GLY A 72 5.78 6.39 -5.80
C GLY A 72 5.09 5.17 -6.38
N ARG A 73 4.18 4.55 -5.63
CA ARG A 73 3.36 3.42 -6.08
C ARG A 73 2.47 3.75 -7.29
N ILE A 74 1.99 4.99 -7.40
CA ILE A 74 1.20 5.42 -8.55
C ILE A 74 2.05 5.41 -9.83
N ALA A 75 3.32 5.86 -9.74
CA ALA A 75 4.24 5.80 -10.85
C ALA A 75 4.53 4.34 -11.25
N ALA A 76 4.81 3.47 -10.29
CA ALA A 76 5.03 2.04 -10.56
C ALA A 76 3.83 1.39 -11.29
N PHE A 77 2.60 1.73 -10.89
CA PHE A 77 1.40 1.23 -11.58
C PHE A 77 1.26 1.79 -13.00
N ALA A 78 1.59 3.06 -13.20
CA ALA A 78 1.59 3.67 -14.54
C ALA A 78 2.64 3.04 -15.46
N GLU A 79 3.72 2.50 -14.90
CA GLU A 79 4.77 1.75 -15.60
C GLU A 79 4.45 0.24 -15.78
N GLY A 80 3.22 -0.18 -15.42
CA GLY A 80 2.74 -1.54 -15.66
C GLY A 80 2.99 -2.54 -14.52
N VAL A 81 3.43 -2.11 -13.34
CA VAL A 81 3.53 -2.99 -12.16
C VAL A 81 2.13 -3.36 -11.69
N GLN A 82 1.77 -4.62 -11.84
CA GLN A 82 0.44 -5.13 -11.47
C GLN A 82 0.42 -5.89 -10.15
N ALA A 83 1.52 -6.57 -9.78
CA ALA A 83 1.71 -7.20 -8.50
C ALA A 83 2.92 -6.59 -7.79
N TYR A 84 2.82 -6.34 -6.50
CA TYR A 84 3.81 -5.55 -5.78
C TYR A 84 3.90 -5.87 -4.30
N ALA A 85 5.07 -5.59 -3.73
CA ALA A 85 5.26 -5.40 -2.31
C ALA A 85 5.89 -4.03 -2.07
N VAL A 86 5.26 -3.18 -1.27
CA VAL A 86 5.88 -1.93 -0.79
C VAL A 86 6.54 -2.23 0.55
N ALA A 87 7.82 -1.91 0.68
CA ALA A 87 8.55 -2.03 1.94
C ALA A 87 8.94 -0.63 2.45
N LYS A 88 8.59 -0.34 3.69
CA LYS A 88 9.00 0.89 4.39
C LYS A 88 9.62 0.53 5.73
N PRO A 89 10.84 0.97 6.05
CA PRO A 89 11.41 0.78 7.37
C PRO A 89 10.57 1.51 8.41
N ASN A 90 10.37 0.87 9.56
CA ASN A 90 9.63 1.40 10.69
C ASN A 90 10.64 1.82 11.77
N GLY A 91 10.65 3.11 12.14
CA GLY A 91 11.56 3.65 13.15
C GLY A 91 13.03 3.40 12.79
N GLU A 92 13.80 2.75 13.70
CA GLU A 92 15.23 2.47 13.55
C GLU A 92 15.58 1.39 12.50
N GLY A 93 14.64 1.01 11.62
CA GLY A 93 14.88 0.00 10.59
C GLY A 93 14.92 -1.44 11.08
N LYS A 94 14.56 -1.70 12.33
CA LYS A 94 14.48 -3.06 12.89
C LYS A 94 13.22 -3.80 12.46
N ARG A 95 12.19 -3.07 12.11
CA ARG A 95 10.90 -3.60 11.61
C ARG A 95 10.50 -2.87 10.33
N PHE A 96 9.57 -3.47 9.61
CA PHE A 96 9.11 -2.95 8.33
C PHE A 96 7.58 -2.89 8.29
N SER A 97 7.07 -1.84 7.71
CA SER A 97 5.68 -1.77 7.26
C SER A 97 5.62 -2.25 5.82
N TYR A 98 4.78 -3.25 5.57
CA TYR A 98 4.59 -3.79 4.23
C TYR A 98 3.19 -3.56 3.72
N THR A 99 3.08 -3.41 2.42
CA THR A 99 1.81 -3.52 1.69
C THR A 99 2.07 -4.45 0.50
N ILE A 100 1.53 -5.66 0.53
CA ILE A 100 1.65 -6.63 -0.56
C ILE A 100 0.31 -6.67 -1.28
N GLY A 101 0.33 -6.56 -2.61
CA GLY A 101 -0.92 -6.47 -3.33
C GLY A 101 -0.81 -6.71 -4.83
N ARG A 102 -2.00 -6.73 -5.43
CA ARG A 102 -2.20 -6.78 -6.88
C ARG A 102 -3.28 -5.77 -7.30
N THR A 103 -3.17 -5.26 -8.52
CA THR A 103 -4.09 -4.24 -9.04
C THR A 103 -5.47 -4.79 -9.38
N SER A 104 -5.57 -6.10 -9.63
CA SER A 104 -6.81 -6.80 -9.98
C SER A 104 -6.75 -8.26 -9.53
N THR A 105 -7.90 -8.87 -9.32
CA THR A 105 -8.02 -10.32 -9.04
C THR A 105 -7.60 -11.21 -10.21
N PHE A 106 -7.52 -10.66 -11.41
CA PHE A 106 -7.04 -11.37 -12.61
C PHE A 106 -5.51 -11.43 -12.71
N VAL A 107 -4.79 -10.64 -11.92
CA VAL A 107 -3.32 -10.72 -11.86
C VAL A 107 -2.93 -12.02 -11.16
N PRO A 108 -2.07 -12.88 -11.77
CA PRO A 108 -1.69 -14.17 -11.21
C PRO A 108 -0.67 -14.01 -10.06
N PHE A 109 -1.15 -13.47 -8.93
CA PHE A 109 -0.38 -13.25 -7.71
C PHE A 109 -1.23 -13.69 -6.53
N ASP A 110 -0.92 -14.85 -5.94
CA ASP A 110 -1.76 -15.53 -4.95
C ASP A 110 -1.64 -14.90 -3.57
N ILE A 111 -2.40 -13.84 -3.35
CA ILE A 111 -2.44 -13.10 -2.07
C ILE A 111 -2.81 -14.03 -0.89
N PRO A 112 -3.83 -14.91 -0.98
CA PRO A 112 -4.16 -15.85 0.09
C PRO A 112 -3.00 -16.78 0.45
N ALA A 113 -2.33 -17.39 -0.53
CA ALA A 113 -1.20 -18.29 -0.28
C ALA A 113 -0.03 -17.54 0.37
N ILE A 114 0.32 -16.35 -0.14
CA ILE A 114 1.35 -15.49 0.45
C ILE A 114 1.00 -15.14 1.89
N CYS A 115 -0.25 -14.79 2.17
CA CYS A 115 -0.70 -14.47 3.53
C CYS A 115 -0.56 -15.65 4.48
N ALA A 116 -0.89 -16.86 4.03
CA ALA A 116 -0.75 -18.09 4.83
C ALA A 116 0.72 -18.36 5.19
N GLU A 117 1.63 -18.30 4.23
CA GLU A 117 3.07 -18.51 4.45
C GLU A 117 3.67 -17.46 5.39
N LEU A 118 3.29 -16.18 5.21
CA LEU A 118 3.77 -15.11 6.10
C LEU A 118 3.25 -15.28 7.53
N ASN A 119 2.02 -15.75 7.71
CA ASN A 119 1.47 -16.07 9.03
C ASN A 119 2.12 -17.29 9.67
N ALA A 120 2.59 -18.25 8.88
CA ALA A 120 3.37 -19.40 9.40
C ALA A 120 4.74 -18.95 9.98
N VAL A 121 5.32 -17.87 9.43
CA VAL A 121 6.62 -17.34 9.87
C VAL A 121 6.49 -16.41 11.08
N GLU A 122 5.55 -15.46 11.07
CA GLU A 122 5.50 -14.38 12.07
C GLU A 122 4.12 -14.20 12.71
N GLY A 123 3.04 -14.62 12.05
CA GLY A 123 1.67 -14.31 12.45
C GLY A 123 1.28 -12.84 12.20
N LYS A 124 0.00 -12.52 12.45
CA LYS A 124 -0.57 -11.15 12.37
C LYS A 124 -0.51 -10.48 10.99
N TRP A 125 -0.46 -11.25 9.93
CA TRP A 125 -0.68 -10.76 8.58
C TRP A 125 -2.16 -10.89 8.22
N GLY A 126 -2.71 -9.88 7.57
CA GLY A 126 -4.13 -9.88 7.19
C GLY A 126 -4.45 -8.87 6.11
N GLY A 127 -5.69 -8.94 5.64
CA GLY A 127 -6.22 -8.09 4.60
C GLY A 127 -7.27 -8.80 3.76
N GLY A 128 -7.36 -8.45 2.49
CA GLY A 128 -8.30 -9.06 1.54
C GLY A 128 -7.59 -9.69 0.35
N ASN A 129 -8.37 -10.10 -0.65
CA ASN A 129 -7.86 -10.80 -1.85
C ASN A 129 -6.99 -9.92 -2.78
N LEU A 130 -6.99 -8.61 -2.58
CA LEU A 130 -6.21 -7.66 -3.39
C LEU A 130 -5.00 -7.12 -2.66
N VAL A 131 -5.05 -7.03 -1.33
CA VAL A 131 -3.98 -6.42 -0.55
C VAL A 131 -3.93 -7.01 0.85
N ILE A 132 -2.72 -7.27 1.32
CA ILE A 132 -2.41 -7.71 2.69
C ILE A 132 -1.28 -6.87 3.27
N GLY A 133 -1.14 -6.93 4.58
CA GLY A 133 -0.04 -6.31 5.32
C GLY A 133 0.09 -6.90 6.72
N PRO A 134 1.20 -6.62 7.42
CA PRO A 134 1.37 -6.99 8.80
C PRO A 134 0.52 -6.12 9.73
N ASP A 135 0.61 -6.39 11.03
CA ASP A 135 0.05 -5.50 12.05
C ASP A 135 0.49 -4.04 11.81
N ARG A 136 -0.49 -3.13 11.82
CA ARG A 136 -0.25 -1.72 11.46
C ARG A 136 0.60 -0.95 12.46
N VAL A 137 0.59 -1.37 13.71
CA VAL A 137 1.31 -0.71 14.80
C VAL A 137 2.71 -1.29 14.93
N LEU A 138 2.78 -2.61 15.00
CA LEU A 138 4.04 -3.32 15.24
C LEU A 138 4.88 -3.47 13.96
N GLY A 139 4.24 -3.55 12.81
CA GLY A 139 4.91 -3.91 11.56
C GLY A 139 5.44 -5.35 11.61
N SER A 140 6.33 -5.70 10.69
CA SER A 140 6.94 -7.04 10.55
C SER A 140 8.43 -7.03 10.86
N GLY A 141 8.94 -8.08 11.50
CA GLY A 141 10.38 -8.36 11.66
C GLY A 141 11.02 -9.03 10.44
N ILE A 142 10.21 -9.45 9.47
CA ILE A 142 10.71 -10.08 8.24
C ILE A 142 11.47 -9.03 7.41
N LYS A 143 12.75 -9.28 7.10
CA LYS A 143 13.55 -8.41 6.24
C LYS A 143 13.09 -8.49 4.78
N PRO A 144 13.26 -7.43 3.95
CA PRO A 144 12.84 -7.42 2.54
C PRO A 144 13.35 -8.63 1.74
N THR A 145 14.59 -9.03 1.92
CA THR A 145 15.18 -10.20 1.23
C THR A 145 14.51 -11.52 1.60
N ASN A 146 14.11 -11.69 2.87
CA ASN A 146 13.38 -12.87 3.30
C ASN A 146 11.93 -12.84 2.81
N LEU A 147 11.29 -11.66 2.80
CA LEU A 147 9.96 -11.48 2.24
C LEU A 147 9.95 -11.86 0.75
N GLU A 148 10.93 -11.37 -0.01
CA GLU A 148 11.08 -11.70 -1.43
C GLU A 148 11.18 -13.20 -1.65
N ARG A 149 12.00 -13.91 -0.85
CA ARG A 149 12.14 -15.36 -0.93
C ARG A 149 10.81 -16.08 -0.66
N ILE A 150 10.08 -15.66 0.37
CA ILE A 150 8.77 -16.25 0.71
C ILE A 150 7.79 -16.05 -0.44
N ILE A 151 7.67 -14.83 -0.95
CA ILE A 151 6.74 -14.54 -2.06
C ILE A 151 7.10 -15.35 -3.31
N ASN A 152 8.39 -15.47 -3.64
CA ASN A 152 8.83 -16.22 -4.80
C ASN A 152 8.59 -17.75 -4.65
N GLN A 153 8.55 -18.26 -3.43
CA GLN A 153 8.15 -19.64 -3.16
C GLN A 153 6.64 -19.89 -3.36
N CYS A 154 5.81 -18.86 -3.09
CA CYS A 154 4.35 -18.88 -3.34
C CYS A 154 3.98 -18.56 -4.79
N GLY A 155 4.94 -18.09 -5.61
CA GLY A 155 4.71 -17.66 -6.98
C GLY A 155 4.10 -18.74 -7.84
N PRO A 156 3.43 -18.38 -8.96
CA PRO A 156 2.88 -19.36 -9.87
C PRO A 156 4.02 -20.29 -10.26
N GLN A 157 3.90 -21.55 -9.86
CA GLN A 157 4.70 -22.61 -10.45
C GLN A 157 4.38 -22.55 -11.94
N VAL A 158 5.30 -21.99 -12.73
CA VAL A 158 5.22 -22.11 -14.19
C VAL A 158 5.20 -23.61 -14.42
N ARG A 159 4.00 -24.18 -14.61
CA ARG A 159 3.88 -25.56 -15.06
C ARG A 159 4.62 -25.58 -16.39
N ALA A 160 5.81 -26.14 -16.38
CA ALA A 160 6.49 -26.53 -17.59
C ALA A 160 5.52 -27.45 -18.33
N GLY A 161 4.91 -26.90 -19.41
CA GLY A 161 4.11 -27.65 -20.37
C GLY A 161 5.01 -28.33 -21.36
#